data_25745d25fe69109c0a2ddc58290d4e87
#
_entry.id   25745d25fe69109c0a2ddc58290d4e87
#
_cell.length_a   1.000
_cell.length_b   1.000
_cell.length_c   1.000
_cell.angle_alpha   90.00
_cell.angle_beta   90.00
_cell.angle_gamma   90.00
#
_symmetry.space_group_name_H-M   'P 1'
#
loop_
_entity.id
_entity.type
_entity.pdbx_description
1 polymer ?
#
loop_
_entity_poly.entity_id
_entity_poly.type
_entity_poly.pdbx_seq_one_letter_code
_entity_poly.pdbx_strand_id
1 'polypeptide(L)'
;MLAKRIVPCLDIKDGKTVKGINFVNFRDAGDPVELGAQYSREGADELVYLDITASHEGRKTFTELVKKVAANISIPFTVGGGINELKDVDRLLSAGADKVSINSAALRNPKLIEEIAKNFGSQVCVVAIDANFEMGEWICYLNGGRIPTEKHLFQWAAEAESLGAGEILFTSMTHDGVKDGYANEALATLADNLHIPVIASGGAGKMEHFRDTFALGKADAALAASVFHFGEIGMGALKQYLHEEGINVRL
;
A
#
# COMPACT_ATOMS: atom_id res chain seq x y z
N MET A 1 20.33 10.87 2.97
CA MET A 1 18.87 10.82 2.77
C MET A 1 18.53 9.38 2.41
N LEU A 2 17.49 8.79 2.98
CA LEU A 2 17.06 7.43 2.63
C LEU A 2 16.58 7.37 1.18
N ALA A 3 16.77 6.24 0.50
CA ALA A 3 16.28 6.05 -0.86
C ALA A 3 14.74 5.98 -0.86
N LYS A 4 14.12 6.61 -1.84
CA LYS A 4 12.68 6.52 -2.08
C LYS A 4 12.35 5.17 -2.69
N ARG A 5 11.20 4.58 -2.32
CA ARG A 5 10.80 3.23 -2.69
C ARG A 5 9.71 3.24 -3.76
N ILE A 6 9.83 2.38 -4.75
CA ILE A 6 8.79 2.10 -5.76
C ILE A 6 8.14 0.77 -5.41
N VAL A 7 6.82 0.80 -5.21
CA VAL A 7 6.05 -0.30 -4.62
C VAL A 7 4.90 -0.73 -5.55
N PRO A 8 5.06 -1.79 -6.36
CA PRO A 8 3.93 -2.41 -7.05
C PRO A 8 2.91 -3.00 -6.08
N CYS A 9 1.61 -2.76 -6.35
CA CYS A 9 0.50 -3.32 -5.59
C CYS A 9 -0.29 -4.33 -6.42
N LEU A 10 -0.55 -5.50 -5.85
CA LEU A 10 -1.31 -6.58 -6.48
C LEU A 10 -2.60 -6.83 -5.68
N ASP A 11 -3.74 -6.50 -6.28
CA ASP A 11 -5.05 -6.85 -5.73
C ASP A 11 -5.34 -8.33 -6.02
N ILE A 12 -5.60 -9.12 -4.99
CA ILE A 12 -5.81 -10.56 -5.09
C ILE A 12 -7.28 -10.89 -4.86
N LYS A 13 -7.86 -11.57 -5.85
CA LYS A 13 -9.21 -12.12 -5.76
C LYS A 13 -9.19 -13.59 -6.19
N ASP A 14 -9.68 -14.45 -5.31
CA ASP A 14 -9.75 -15.90 -5.57
C ASP A 14 -8.41 -16.49 -6.06
N GLY A 15 -7.28 -16.02 -5.48
CA GLY A 15 -5.93 -16.48 -5.79
C GLY A 15 -5.32 -15.94 -7.09
N LYS A 16 -5.96 -14.98 -7.76
CA LYS A 16 -5.47 -14.33 -8.97
C LYS A 16 -5.24 -12.85 -8.76
N THR A 17 -4.28 -12.29 -9.47
CA THR A 17 -4.13 -10.83 -9.53
C THR A 17 -5.22 -10.25 -10.41
N VAL A 18 -5.91 -9.26 -9.89
CA VAL A 18 -6.97 -8.56 -10.62
C VAL A 18 -6.75 -7.06 -10.57
N LYS A 19 -7.22 -6.35 -11.58
CA LYS A 19 -7.32 -4.89 -11.56
C LYS A 19 -8.73 -4.46 -11.92
N GLY A 20 -9.36 -3.72 -11.01
CA GLY A 20 -10.64 -3.07 -11.21
C GLY A 20 -10.47 -1.58 -11.50
N ILE A 21 -11.50 -0.96 -12.09
CA ILE A 21 -11.69 0.48 -12.10
C ILE A 21 -12.71 0.78 -11.01
N ASN A 22 -12.35 1.61 -10.02
CA ASN A 22 -13.21 1.92 -8.86
C ASN A 22 -13.73 0.66 -8.14
N PHE A 23 -12.88 -0.35 -7.96
CA PHE A 23 -13.21 -1.62 -7.29
C PHE A 23 -14.33 -2.45 -7.96
N VAL A 24 -14.61 -2.20 -9.24
CA VAL A 24 -15.57 -2.97 -10.06
C VAL A 24 -14.94 -3.34 -11.41
N ASN A 25 -15.58 -4.25 -12.16
CA ASN A 25 -15.13 -4.70 -13.48
C ASN A 25 -13.68 -5.24 -13.48
N PHE A 26 -13.39 -6.16 -12.58
CA PHE A 26 -12.07 -6.76 -12.45
C PHE A 26 -11.62 -7.47 -13.73
N ARG A 27 -10.41 -7.16 -14.19
CA ARG A 27 -9.70 -7.87 -15.25
C ARG A 27 -8.58 -8.68 -14.62
N ASP A 28 -8.36 -9.90 -15.11
CA ASP A 28 -7.23 -10.75 -14.76
C ASP A 28 -5.93 -10.04 -15.20
N ALA A 29 -5.00 -9.86 -14.29
CA ALA A 29 -3.70 -9.23 -14.55
C ALA A 29 -2.55 -10.26 -14.52
N GLY A 30 -2.84 -11.53 -14.25
CA GLY A 30 -1.86 -12.63 -14.27
C GLY A 30 -1.69 -13.35 -12.93
N ASP A 31 -0.75 -14.30 -12.92
CA ASP A 31 -0.40 -15.05 -11.72
C ASP A 31 0.34 -14.17 -10.70
N PRO A 32 -0.12 -14.07 -9.45
CA PRO A 32 0.48 -13.18 -8.46
C PRO A 32 1.91 -13.57 -8.05
N VAL A 33 2.28 -14.84 -8.13
CA VAL A 33 3.65 -15.30 -7.81
C VAL A 33 4.60 -14.92 -8.95
N GLU A 34 4.19 -15.15 -10.19
CA GLU A 34 4.99 -14.80 -11.38
C GLU A 34 5.20 -13.28 -11.48
N LEU A 35 4.14 -12.50 -11.29
CA LEU A 35 4.20 -11.03 -11.30
C LEU A 35 5.10 -10.50 -10.18
N GLY A 36 4.97 -11.01 -8.96
CA GLY A 36 5.84 -10.61 -7.85
C GLY A 36 7.31 -10.93 -8.12
N ALA A 37 7.60 -12.14 -8.63
CA ALA A 37 8.95 -12.52 -9.02
C ALA A 37 9.49 -11.65 -10.17
N GLN A 38 8.64 -11.26 -11.12
CA GLN A 38 9.00 -10.34 -12.19
C GLN A 38 9.38 -8.96 -11.62
N TYR A 39 8.52 -8.34 -10.80
CA TYR A 39 8.80 -7.04 -10.19
C TYR A 39 10.04 -7.05 -9.31
N SER A 40 10.26 -8.15 -8.56
CA SER A 40 11.48 -8.33 -7.76
C SER A 40 12.74 -8.31 -8.64
N ARG A 41 12.71 -8.99 -9.80
CA ARG A 41 13.82 -8.99 -10.77
C ARG A 41 13.99 -7.65 -11.50
N GLU A 42 12.91 -6.94 -11.76
CA GLU A 42 12.91 -5.63 -12.41
C GLU A 42 13.35 -4.48 -11.49
N GLY A 43 13.58 -4.77 -10.20
CA GLY A 43 14.12 -3.83 -9.23
C GLY A 43 13.09 -3.04 -8.44
N ALA A 44 11.87 -3.56 -8.27
CA ALA A 44 10.94 -3.02 -7.26
C ALA A 44 11.62 -3.04 -5.87
N ASP A 45 11.29 -2.06 -5.02
CA ASP A 45 11.88 -1.97 -3.68
C ASP A 45 11.11 -2.78 -2.64
N GLU A 46 9.79 -2.86 -2.79
CA GLU A 46 8.85 -3.63 -1.98
C GLU A 46 7.66 -4.03 -2.84
N LEU A 47 6.86 -4.98 -2.35
CA LEU A 47 5.56 -5.33 -2.94
C LEU A 47 4.45 -5.20 -1.92
N VAL A 48 3.23 -4.92 -2.40
CA VAL A 48 2.01 -4.98 -1.58
C VAL A 48 1.04 -5.95 -2.23
N TYR A 49 0.52 -6.89 -1.43
CA TYR A 49 -0.55 -7.82 -1.81
C TYR A 49 -1.79 -7.54 -0.98
N LEU A 50 -2.90 -7.24 -1.63
CA LEU A 50 -4.16 -6.94 -0.96
C LEU A 50 -5.19 -8.03 -1.28
N ASP A 51 -5.57 -8.83 -0.28
CA ASP A 51 -6.70 -9.75 -0.42
C ASP A 51 -8.02 -8.95 -0.39
N ILE A 52 -8.66 -8.89 -1.54
CA ILE A 52 -9.98 -8.27 -1.70
C ILE A 52 -11.12 -9.29 -1.65
N THR A 53 -10.81 -10.55 -1.30
CA THR A 53 -11.78 -11.65 -1.17
C THR A 53 -12.40 -11.64 0.24
N ALA A 54 -13.72 -11.55 0.33
CA ALA A 54 -14.40 -11.39 1.62
C ALA A 54 -14.67 -12.70 2.40
N SER A 55 -14.28 -13.90 1.89
CA SER A 55 -14.68 -15.18 2.46
C SER A 55 -13.65 -15.83 3.39
N HIS A 56 -14.13 -16.70 4.31
CA HIS A 56 -13.28 -17.47 5.23
C HIS A 56 -12.41 -18.50 4.49
N GLU A 57 -12.90 -19.09 3.40
CA GLU A 57 -12.15 -20.02 2.55
C GLU A 57 -11.05 -19.29 1.79
N GLY A 58 -11.31 -18.07 1.33
CA GLY A 58 -10.32 -17.20 0.68
C GLY A 58 -9.10 -16.94 1.54
N ARG A 59 -9.25 -16.79 2.86
CA ARG A 59 -8.13 -16.56 3.79
C ARG A 59 -7.11 -17.71 3.84
N LYS A 60 -7.55 -18.97 3.75
CA LYS A 60 -6.65 -20.13 3.71
C LYS A 60 -5.89 -20.16 2.39
N THR A 61 -6.59 -19.98 1.28
CA THR A 61 -6.01 -19.88 -0.05
C THR A 61 -4.99 -18.75 -0.15
N PHE A 62 -5.30 -17.60 0.45
CA PHE A 62 -4.41 -16.44 0.47
C PHE A 62 -3.15 -16.68 1.31
N THR A 63 -3.24 -17.36 2.45
CA THR A 63 -2.06 -17.74 3.26
C THR A 63 -1.12 -18.66 2.49
N GLU A 64 -1.64 -19.63 1.74
CA GLU A 64 -0.82 -20.49 0.88
C GLU A 64 -0.18 -19.72 -0.30
N LEU A 65 -0.88 -18.71 -0.83
CA LEU A 65 -0.31 -17.79 -1.80
C LEU A 65 0.86 -17.00 -1.21
N VAL A 66 0.72 -16.45 -0.01
CA VAL A 66 1.78 -15.72 0.71
C VAL A 66 3.05 -16.56 0.84
N LYS A 67 2.94 -17.85 1.21
CA LYS A 67 4.08 -18.76 1.26
C LYS A 67 4.77 -18.93 -0.10
N LYS A 68 3.98 -19.05 -1.17
CA LYS A 68 4.53 -19.19 -2.53
C LYS A 68 5.24 -17.90 -2.96
N VAL A 69 4.67 -16.75 -2.68
CA VAL A 69 5.29 -15.44 -2.96
C VAL A 69 6.62 -15.34 -2.21
N ALA A 70 6.63 -15.58 -0.90
CA ALA A 70 7.83 -15.51 -0.06
C ALA A 70 8.98 -16.39 -0.58
N ALA A 71 8.65 -17.55 -1.16
CA ALA A 71 9.65 -18.45 -1.73
C ALA A 71 10.21 -18.01 -3.09
N ASN A 72 9.60 -17.03 -3.75
CA ASN A 72 9.94 -16.64 -5.14
C ASN A 72 10.42 -15.20 -5.30
N ILE A 73 10.44 -14.40 -4.23
CA ILE A 73 10.91 -13.02 -4.25
C ILE A 73 12.06 -12.81 -3.27
N SER A 74 12.87 -11.75 -3.49
CA SER A 74 14.02 -11.40 -2.64
C SER A 74 13.90 -9.99 -2.05
N ILE A 75 12.75 -9.34 -2.19
CA ILE A 75 12.45 -8.02 -1.67
C ILE A 75 11.34 -8.12 -0.62
N PRO A 76 11.27 -7.17 0.34
CA PRO A 76 10.21 -7.17 1.34
C PRO A 76 8.82 -7.07 0.71
N PHE A 77 7.83 -7.65 1.37
CA PHE A 77 6.45 -7.48 0.94
C PHE A 77 5.48 -7.34 2.10
N THR A 78 4.49 -6.51 1.87
CA THR A 78 3.38 -6.22 2.78
C THR A 78 2.14 -6.96 2.33
N VAL A 79 1.42 -7.53 3.27
CA VAL A 79 0.16 -8.25 3.03
C VAL A 79 -0.98 -7.54 3.74
N GLY A 80 -2.06 -7.24 3.00
CA GLY A 80 -3.26 -6.61 3.53
C GLY A 80 -4.54 -7.34 3.12
N GLY A 81 -5.64 -6.91 3.72
CA GLY A 81 -6.98 -7.48 3.49
C GLY A 81 -7.36 -8.56 4.50
N GLY A 82 -8.56 -8.45 5.06
CA GLY A 82 -9.16 -9.46 5.94
C GLY A 82 -8.49 -9.66 7.31
N ILE A 83 -7.53 -8.83 7.69
CA ILE A 83 -6.82 -8.90 8.99
C ILE A 83 -7.68 -8.22 10.06
N ASN A 84 -8.10 -8.96 11.08
CA ASN A 84 -8.97 -8.46 12.12
C ASN A 84 -8.44 -8.70 13.55
N GLU A 85 -7.51 -9.61 13.74
CA GLU A 85 -6.97 -10.00 15.05
C GLU A 85 -5.50 -10.43 14.95
N LEU A 86 -4.79 -10.49 16.09
CA LEU A 86 -3.37 -10.86 16.14
C LEU A 86 -3.06 -12.23 15.52
N LYS A 87 -4.01 -13.19 15.57
CA LYS A 87 -3.82 -14.50 14.94
C LYS A 87 -3.72 -14.43 13.42
N ASP A 88 -4.42 -13.46 12.81
CA ASP A 88 -4.31 -13.22 11.38
C ASP A 88 -2.90 -12.70 11.05
N VAL A 89 -2.37 -11.79 11.87
CA VAL A 89 -1.02 -11.24 11.74
C VAL A 89 0.01 -12.34 11.89
N ASP A 90 -0.03 -13.10 12.99
CA ASP A 90 0.91 -14.21 13.24
C ASP A 90 0.92 -15.23 12.09
N ARG A 91 -0.25 -15.58 11.56
CA ARG A 91 -0.39 -16.50 10.43
C ARG A 91 0.29 -15.99 9.16
N LEU A 92 0.15 -14.69 8.84
CA LEU A 92 0.72 -14.09 7.63
C LEU A 92 2.23 -13.90 7.76
N LEU A 93 2.72 -13.47 8.92
CA LEU A 93 4.16 -13.38 9.21
C LEU A 93 4.81 -14.77 9.18
N SER A 94 4.18 -15.77 9.79
CA SER A 94 4.64 -17.16 9.74
C SER A 94 4.62 -17.75 8.32
N ALA A 95 3.79 -17.21 7.43
CA ALA A 95 3.76 -17.57 6.01
C ALA A 95 4.86 -16.86 5.20
N GLY A 96 5.59 -15.90 5.78
CA GLY A 96 6.73 -15.23 5.18
C GLY A 96 6.50 -13.78 4.78
N ALA A 97 5.36 -13.16 5.12
CA ALA A 97 5.17 -11.72 4.95
C ALA A 97 6.11 -10.94 5.89
N ASP A 98 6.67 -9.83 5.43
CA ASP A 98 7.51 -8.95 6.24
C ASP A 98 6.67 -7.94 7.04
N LYS A 99 5.56 -7.49 6.46
CA LYS A 99 4.66 -6.50 7.03
C LYS A 99 3.20 -6.89 6.80
N VAL A 100 2.32 -6.36 7.64
CA VAL A 100 0.87 -6.46 7.45
C VAL A 100 0.26 -5.08 7.32
N SER A 101 -0.75 -4.96 6.44
CA SER A 101 -1.49 -3.72 6.25
C SER A 101 -2.92 -3.86 6.77
N ILE A 102 -3.30 -2.99 7.71
CA ILE A 102 -4.63 -2.94 8.32
C ILE A 102 -5.30 -1.59 8.06
N ASN A 103 -6.58 -1.60 7.70
CA ASN A 103 -7.39 -0.40 7.51
C ASN A 103 -8.66 -0.48 8.40
N SER A 104 -9.71 -1.13 7.91
CA SER A 104 -11.03 -1.15 8.57
C SER A 104 -10.98 -1.72 9.98
N ALA A 105 -10.13 -2.71 10.23
CA ALA A 105 -9.96 -3.27 11.56
C ALA A 105 -9.36 -2.25 12.54
N ALA A 106 -8.36 -1.49 12.09
CA ALA A 106 -7.74 -0.43 12.88
C ALA A 106 -8.71 0.73 13.15
N LEU A 107 -9.49 1.16 12.16
CA LEU A 107 -10.50 2.20 12.34
C LEU A 107 -11.59 1.79 13.34
N ARG A 108 -12.00 0.50 13.37
CA ARG A 108 -13.00 -0.02 14.32
C ARG A 108 -12.41 -0.29 15.72
N ASN A 109 -11.16 -0.74 15.76
CA ASN A 109 -10.46 -1.08 17.00
C ASN A 109 -9.00 -0.57 16.92
N PRO A 110 -8.74 0.70 17.26
CA PRO A 110 -7.40 1.27 17.21
C PRO A 110 -6.37 0.53 18.07
N LYS A 111 -6.80 -0.15 19.14
CA LYS A 111 -5.92 -0.97 20.00
C LYS A 111 -5.21 -2.09 19.24
N LEU A 112 -5.76 -2.54 18.11
CA LEU A 112 -5.11 -3.56 17.29
C LEU A 112 -3.74 -3.09 16.79
N ILE A 113 -3.55 -1.79 16.51
CA ILE A 113 -2.27 -1.21 16.13
C ILE A 113 -1.25 -1.39 17.26
N GLU A 114 -1.64 -1.02 18.48
CA GLU A 114 -0.80 -1.15 19.68
C GLU A 114 -0.44 -2.61 19.96
N GLU A 115 -1.41 -3.50 19.83
CA GLU A 115 -1.21 -4.94 20.02
C GLU A 115 -0.24 -5.53 18.99
N ILE A 116 -0.34 -5.14 17.71
CA ILE A 116 0.60 -5.57 16.66
C ILE A 116 1.99 -5.03 16.96
N ALA A 117 2.11 -3.73 17.21
CA ALA A 117 3.40 -3.09 17.50
C ALA A 117 4.09 -3.72 18.72
N LYS A 118 3.33 -4.05 19.77
CA LYS A 118 3.85 -4.65 21.01
C LYS A 118 4.30 -6.10 20.82
N ASN A 119 3.60 -6.89 20.03
CA ASN A 119 3.89 -8.31 19.85
C ASN A 119 4.92 -8.60 18.75
N PHE A 120 4.93 -7.81 17.68
CA PHE A 120 5.73 -8.06 16.47
C PHE A 120 6.70 -6.92 16.12
N GLY A 121 6.58 -5.77 16.79
CA GLY A 121 7.34 -4.55 16.49
C GLY A 121 6.56 -3.62 15.54
N SER A 122 6.75 -2.31 15.73
CA SER A 122 6.06 -1.28 14.92
C SER A 122 6.35 -1.41 13.42
N GLN A 123 7.58 -1.81 13.04
CA GLN A 123 7.98 -1.99 11.65
C GLN A 123 7.11 -3.00 10.85
N VAL A 124 6.37 -3.87 11.54
CA VAL A 124 5.46 -4.85 10.93
C VAL A 124 4.10 -4.23 10.58
N CYS A 125 3.71 -3.16 11.30
CA CYS A 125 2.37 -2.59 11.24
C CYS A 125 2.30 -1.43 10.24
N VAL A 126 1.71 -1.65 9.08
CA VAL A 126 1.33 -0.61 8.12
C VAL A 126 -0.14 -0.27 8.32
N VAL A 127 -0.47 0.98 8.64
CA VAL A 127 -1.86 1.43 8.70
C VAL A 127 -2.24 2.02 7.36
N ALA A 128 -3.11 1.31 6.64
CA ALA A 128 -3.69 1.82 5.39
C ALA A 128 -4.86 2.75 5.69
N ILE A 129 -4.91 3.87 5.00
CA ILE A 129 -5.95 4.89 5.14
C ILE A 129 -6.49 5.22 3.74
N ASP A 130 -7.70 4.76 3.45
CA ASP A 130 -8.44 5.23 2.29
C ASP A 130 -9.17 6.50 2.70
N ALA A 131 -8.90 7.63 2.03
CA ALA A 131 -9.61 8.86 2.33
C ALA A 131 -10.04 9.58 1.05
N ASN A 132 -11.20 10.26 1.14
CA ASN A 132 -11.76 11.09 0.09
C ASN A 132 -11.78 12.55 0.52
N PHE A 133 -11.54 13.46 -0.43
CA PHE A 133 -11.61 14.90 -0.16
C PHE A 133 -13.03 15.39 -0.40
N GLU A 134 -13.72 15.78 0.66
CA GLU A 134 -15.11 16.19 0.66
C GLU A 134 -15.31 17.44 1.51
N MET A 135 -16.03 18.43 0.98
CA MET A 135 -16.36 19.69 1.69
C MET A 135 -15.14 20.38 2.34
N GLY A 136 -13.97 20.27 1.72
CA GLY A 136 -12.73 20.89 2.23
C GLY A 136 -11.94 20.04 3.22
N GLU A 137 -12.34 18.79 3.48
CA GLU A 137 -11.72 17.89 4.45
C GLU A 137 -11.46 16.51 3.87
N TRP A 138 -10.44 15.83 4.39
CA TRP A 138 -10.14 14.44 4.05
C TRP A 138 -10.83 13.49 5.03
N ILE A 139 -11.87 12.80 4.58
CA ILE A 139 -12.64 11.84 5.38
C ILE A 139 -12.12 10.43 5.17
N CYS A 140 -11.85 9.68 6.26
CA CYS A 140 -11.42 8.29 6.20
C CYS A 140 -12.60 7.34 5.91
N TYR A 141 -12.32 6.28 5.14
CA TYR A 141 -13.32 5.31 4.71
C TYR A 141 -12.98 3.89 5.16
N LEU A 142 -14.02 3.11 5.39
CA LEU A 142 -13.98 1.68 5.68
C LEU A 142 -14.31 0.85 4.43
N ASN A 143 -13.99 -0.46 4.52
CA ASN A 143 -14.43 -1.49 3.58
C ASN A 143 -14.06 -1.20 2.12
N GLY A 144 -12.81 -0.76 1.89
CA GLY A 144 -12.33 -0.42 0.54
C GLY A 144 -13.11 0.75 -0.05
N GLY A 145 -13.22 1.85 0.70
CA GLY A 145 -13.80 3.10 0.24
C GLY A 145 -15.34 3.13 0.18
N ARG A 146 -16.04 2.18 0.82
CA ARG A 146 -17.51 2.09 0.70
C ARG A 146 -18.28 2.79 1.81
N ILE A 147 -17.69 2.97 2.99
CA ILE A 147 -18.37 3.50 4.18
C ILE A 147 -17.55 4.65 4.75
N PRO A 148 -18.05 5.90 4.69
CA PRO A 148 -17.39 7.03 5.33
C PRO A 148 -17.42 6.86 6.86
N THR A 149 -16.45 7.49 7.53
CA THR A 149 -16.35 7.52 8.99
C THR A 149 -16.38 8.96 9.48
N GLU A 150 -16.38 9.15 10.81
CA GLU A 150 -16.19 10.46 11.43
C GLU A 150 -14.71 10.83 11.62
N LYS A 151 -13.78 9.95 11.19
CA LYS A 151 -12.34 10.22 11.32
C LYS A 151 -11.80 10.97 10.11
N HIS A 152 -10.94 11.93 10.37
CA HIS A 152 -10.24 12.73 9.37
C HIS A 152 -8.80 12.22 9.19
N LEU A 153 -8.27 12.28 7.97
CA LEU A 153 -6.99 11.72 7.57
C LEU A 153 -5.84 12.09 8.53
N PHE A 154 -5.63 13.37 8.75
CA PHE A 154 -4.45 13.85 9.48
C PHE A 154 -4.50 13.48 10.96
N GLN A 155 -5.68 13.60 11.59
CA GLN A 155 -5.86 13.21 12.98
C GLN A 155 -5.75 11.70 13.17
N TRP A 156 -6.33 10.91 12.24
CA TRP A 156 -6.24 9.47 12.30
C TRP A 156 -4.82 8.97 12.06
N ALA A 157 -4.07 9.55 11.12
CA ALA A 157 -2.68 9.18 10.88
C ALA A 157 -1.79 9.45 12.11
N ALA A 158 -1.97 10.61 12.78
CA ALA A 158 -1.25 10.93 14.01
C ALA A 158 -1.66 10.00 15.18
N GLU A 159 -2.95 9.65 15.32
CA GLU A 159 -3.43 8.66 16.28
C GLU A 159 -2.79 7.29 16.03
N ALA A 160 -2.76 6.84 14.76
CA ALA A 160 -2.16 5.57 14.37
C ALA A 160 -0.64 5.52 14.68
N GLU A 161 0.10 6.58 14.39
CA GLU A 161 1.51 6.70 14.78
C GLU A 161 1.67 6.61 16.30
N SER A 162 0.85 7.32 17.07
CA SER A 162 0.92 7.31 18.55
C SER A 162 0.64 5.93 19.15
N LEU A 163 -0.14 5.11 18.46
CA LEU A 163 -0.46 3.72 18.82
C LEU A 163 0.62 2.71 18.36
N GLY A 164 1.64 3.16 17.62
CA GLY A 164 2.76 2.34 17.23
C GLY A 164 2.72 1.83 15.78
N ALA A 165 1.96 2.46 14.89
CA ALA A 165 2.10 2.21 13.46
C ALA A 165 3.53 2.46 13.01
N GLY A 166 4.07 1.59 12.16
CA GLY A 166 5.41 1.74 11.60
C GLY A 166 5.44 2.49 10.28
N GLU A 167 4.33 2.48 9.52
CA GLU A 167 4.17 3.21 8.26
C GLU A 167 2.70 3.58 8.05
N ILE A 168 2.45 4.66 7.32
CA ILE A 168 1.13 5.02 6.81
C ILE A 168 1.09 4.78 5.30
N LEU A 169 0.11 3.99 4.84
CA LEU A 169 -0.22 3.83 3.42
C LEU A 169 -1.47 4.66 3.12
N PHE A 170 -1.29 5.84 2.56
CA PHE A 170 -2.40 6.73 2.24
C PHE A 170 -2.85 6.56 0.80
N THR A 171 -4.10 6.10 0.60
CA THR A 171 -4.76 6.05 -0.70
C THR A 171 -5.74 7.20 -0.84
N SER A 172 -5.45 8.11 -1.77
CA SER A 172 -6.41 9.14 -2.17
C SER A 172 -7.47 8.53 -3.09
N MET A 173 -8.70 8.38 -2.58
CA MET A 173 -9.83 7.88 -3.37
C MET A 173 -10.22 8.85 -4.49
N THR A 174 -10.03 10.15 -4.27
CA THR A 174 -10.27 11.20 -5.29
C THR A 174 -9.38 11.03 -6.51
N HIS A 175 -8.15 10.51 -6.34
CA HIS A 175 -7.15 10.35 -7.39
C HIS A 175 -7.03 8.91 -7.91
N ASP A 176 -7.54 7.91 -7.16
CA ASP A 176 -7.37 6.51 -7.52
C ASP A 176 -8.06 6.17 -8.86
N GLY A 177 -7.28 5.59 -9.77
CA GLY A 177 -7.74 5.25 -11.13
C GLY A 177 -7.80 6.41 -12.12
N VAL A 178 -7.64 7.67 -11.69
CA VAL A 178 -7.75 8.87 -12.54
C VAL A 178 -6.50 9.11 -13.37
N LYS A 179 -5.32 8.71 -12.88
CA LYS A 179 -4.01 8.87 -13.52
C LYS A 179 -3.53 10.33 -13.70
N ASP A 180 -4.00 11.25 -12.85
CA ASP A 180 -3.68 12.69 -12.90
C ASP A 180 -2.67 13.14 -11.84
N GLY A 181 -2.01 12.18 -11.17
CA GLY A 181 -1.03 12.42 -10.11
C GLY A 181 -1.57 12.10 -8.72
N TYR A 182 -0.65 11.99 -7.79
CA TYR A 182 -0.97 11.72 -6.37
C TYR A 182 -1.47 12.97 -5.66
N ALA A 183 -2.09 12.81 -4.49
CA ALA A 183 -2.57 13.91 -3.64
C ALA A 183 -1.40 14.61 -2.90
N ASN A 184 -0.51 15.29 -3.63
CA ASN A 184 0.77 15.78 -3.13
C ASN A 184 0.65 16.75 -1.95
N GLU A 185 -0.38 17.62 -1.91
CA GLU A 185 -0.60 18.53 -0.79
C GLU A 185 -0.93 17.79 0.52
N ALA A 186 -1.79 16.76 0.42
CA ALA A 186 -2.13 15.93 1.58
C ALA A 186 -0.94 15.08 2.03
N LEU A 187 -0.17 14.52 1.08
CA LEU A 187 1.04 13.76 1.36
C LEU A 187 2.11 14.62 2.05
N ALA A 188 2.33 15.85 1.58
CA ALA A 188 3.26 16.79 2.21
C ALA A 188 2.82 17.11 3.65
N THR A 189 1.52 17.33 3.86
CA THR A 189 0.98 17.57 5.20
C THR A 189 1.19 16.36 6.12
N LEU A 190 0.99 15.12 5.64
CA LEU A 190 1.28 13.90 6.38
C LEU A 190 2.77 13.81 6.72
N ALA A 191 3.64 13.96 5.70
CA ALA A 191 5.08 13.85 5.86
C ALA A 191 5.70 14.91 6.79
N ASP A 192 5.10 16.11 6.86
CA ASP A 192 5.57 17.17 7.74
C ASP A 192 5.12 16.99 9.21
N ASN A 193 4.07 16.20 9.46
CA ASN A 193 3.49 16.01 10.80
C ASN A 193 3.77 14.63 11.40
N LEU A 194 4.20 13.65 10.60
CA LEU A 194 4.51 12.30 11.05
C LEU A 194 6.02 12.07 11.08
N HIS A 195 6.47 11.17 11.97
CA HIS A 195 7.86 10.74 12.09
C HIS A 195 8.09 9.34 11.50
N ILE A 196 7.03 8.70 11.02
CA ILE A 196 7.04 7.40 10.34
C ILE A 196 6.87 7.58 8.84
N PRO A 197 7.38 6.64 8.00
CA PRO A 197 7.28 6.73 6.56
C PRO A 197 5.84 6.82 6.06
N VAL A 198 5.65 7.59 4.97
CA VAL A 198 4.37 7.71 4.27
C VAL A 198 4.50 7.11 2.88
N ILE A 199 3.63 6.16 2.56
CA ILE A 199 3.50 5.53 1.24
C ILE A 199 2.33 6.19 0.51
N ALA A 200 2.61 6.81 -0.63
CA ALA A 200 1.60 7.43 -1.48
C ALA A 200 0.89 6.39 -2.34
N SER A 201 -0.43 6.45 -2.42
CA SER A 201 -1.26 5.58 -3.26
C SER A 201 -2.44 6.34 -3.89
N GLY A 202 -2.81 5.94 -5.11
CA GLY A 202 -3.88 6.56 -5.91
C GLY A 202 -3.40 7.73 -6.76
N GLY A 203 -3.54 7.62 -8.10
CA GLY A 203 -3.28 8.69 -9.05
C GLY A 203 -2.09 8.51 -10.00
N ALA A 204 -1.29 7.46 -9.84
CA ALA A 204 -0.16 7.20 -10.73
C ALA A 204 -0.60 7.03 -12.19
N GLY A 205 0.03 7.77 -13.11
CA GLY A 205 -0.26 7.69 -14.55
C GLY A 205 0.95 7.93 -15.43
N LYS A 206 1.94 8.72 -14.97
CA LYS A 206 3.16 9.09 -15.69
C LYS A 206 4.35 9.07 -14.76
N MET A 207 5.58 9.03 -15.30
CA MET A 207 6.81 9.05 -14.49
C MET A 207 6.94 10.34 -13.66
N GLU A 208 6.49 11.48 -14.20
CA GLU A 208 6.49 12.76 -13.52
C GLU A 208 5.65 12.74 -12.24
N HIS A 209 4.58 11.94 -12.17
CA HIS A 209 3.75 11.81 -10.97
C HIS A 209 4.54 11.20 -9.81
N PHE A 210 5.45 10.27 -10.09
CA PHE A 210 6.35 9.70 -9.08
C PHE A 210 7.40 10.72 -8.62
N ARG A 211 8.00 11.49 -9.56
CA ARG A 211 8.90 12.59 -9.21
C ARG A 211 8.20 13.59 -8.30
N ASP A 212 7.02 14.05 -8.69
CA ASP A 212 6.29 15.08 -7.97
C ASP A 212 5.83 14.60 -6.57
N THR A 213 5.46 13.33 -6.43
CA THR A 213 5.09 12.80 -5.11
C THR A 213 6.29 12.71 -4.16
N PHE A 214 7.50 12.50 -4.68
CA PHE A 214 8.72 12.53 -3.87
C PHE A 214 9.22 13.94 -3.60
N ALA A 215 9.17 14.83 -4.59
CA ALA A 215 9.69 16.19 -4.49
C ALA A 215 8.72 17.14 -3.78
N LEU A 216 7.44 17.12 -4.13
CA LEU A 216 6.40 18.00 -3.62
C LEU A 216 5.61 17.34 -2.48
N GLY A 217 5.18 16.09 -2.68
CA GLY A 217 4.43 15.32 -1.69
C GLY A 217 5.28 14.78 -0.54
N LYS A 218 6.62 14.83 -0.66
CA LYS A 218 7.60 14.35 0.34
C LYS A 218 7.42 12.88 0.77
N ALA A 219 6.63 12.09 0.02
CA ALA A 219 6.40 10.69 0.33
C ALA A 219 7.71 9.89 0.38
N ASP A 220 7.75 8.82 1.19
CA ASP A 220 8.90 7.93 1.31
C ASP A 220 8.83 6.75 0.35
N ALA A 221 7.61 6.42 -0.09
CA ALA A 221 7.35 5.42 -1.11
C ALA A 221 6.17 5.84 -1.99
N ALA A 222 6.17 5.35 -3.23
CA ALA A 222 5.08 5.52 -4.17
C ALA A 222 4.57 4.15 -4.62
N LEU A 223 3.31 3.89 -4.32
CA LEU A 223 2.60 2.67 -4.67
C LEU A 223 1.79 2.89 -5.93
N ALA A 224 1.88 1.95 -6.86
CA ALA A 224 1.06 1.92 -8.07
C ALA A 224 0.75 0.48 -8.51
N ALA A 225 -0.30 0.31 -9.29
CA ALA A 225 -0.77 -0.98 -9.77
C ALA A 225 -0.85 -1.01 -11.32
N SER A 226 -1.87 -0.38 -11.90
CA SER A 226 -2.20 -0.50 -13.33
C SER A 226 -1.07 -0.12 -14.28
N VAL A 227 -0.32 0.95 -13.97
CA VAL A 227 0.78 1.43 -14.81
C VAL A 227 1.92 0.40 -14.94
N PHE A 228 2.10 -0.45 -13.91
CA PHE A 228 3.05 -1.55 -13.93
C PHE A 228 2.45 -2.82 -14.54
N HIS A 229 1.22 -3.21 -14.14
CA HIS A 229 0.58 -4.44 -14.63
C HIS A 229 0.36 -4.46 -16.13
N PHE A 230 0.09 -3.29 -16.72
CA PHE A 230 -0.15 -3.17 -18.17
C PHE A 230 1.09 -2.70 -18.94
N GLY A 231 2.27 -2.64 -18.29
CA GLY A 231 3.52 -2.28 -18.94
C GLY A 231 3.58 -0.84 -19.45
N GLU A 232 2.71 0.06 -18.92
CA GLU A 232 2.72 1.48 -19.30
C GLU A 232 4.00 2.19 -18.82
N ILE A 233 4.53 1.76 -17.67
CA ILE A 233 5.79 2.24 -17.09
C ILE A 233 6.64 1.04 -16.67
N GLY A 234 7.85 0.95 -17.23
CA GLY A 234 8.85 -0.06 -16.82
C GLY A 234 9.59 0.38 -15.57
N MET A 235 9.81 -0.55 -14.63
CA MET A 235 10.46 -0.26 -13.33
C MET A 235 11.85 0.37 -13.49
N GLY A 236 12.71 -0.23 -14.30
CA GLY A 236 14.06 0.29 -14.54
C GLY A 236 14.06 1.68 -15.19
N ALA A 237 13.18 1.91 -16.17
CA ALA A 237 13.04 3.21 -16.82
C ALA A 237 12.55 4.30 -15.86
N LEU A 238 11.60 3.96 -14.97
CA LEU A 238 11.13 4.88 -13.94
C LEU A 238 12.24 5.26 -12.97
N LYS A 239 13.00 4.28 -12.47
CA LYS A 239 14.09 4.54 -11.53
C LYS A 239 15.21 5.35 -12.15
N GLN A 240 15.56 5.07 -13.41
CA GLN A 240 16.53 5.87 -14.15
C GLN A 240 16.07 7.32 -14.30
N TYR A 241 14.82 7.54 -14.73
CA TYR A 241 14.22 8.87 -14.80
C TYR A 241 14.25 9.61 -13.45
N LEU A 242 13.84 8.95 -12.37
CA LEU A 242 13.85 9.55 -11.03
C LEU A 242 15.26 9.93 -10.58
N HIS A 243 16.26 9.09 -10.88
CA HIS A 243 17.64 9.36 -10.57
C HIS A 243 18.17 10.61 -11.35
N GLU A 244 17.82 10.71 -12.63
CA GLU A 244 18.18 11.88 -13.48
C GLU A 244 17.50 13.17 -12.99
N GLU A 245 16.30 13.08 -12.43
CA GLU A 245 15.58 14.19 -11.78
C GLU A 245 16.08 14.50 -10.35
N GLY A 246 17.16 13.85 -9.89
CA GLY A 246 17.79 14.09 -8.59
C GLY A 246 17.06 13.44 -7.40
N ILE A 247 16.12 12.54 -7.64
CA ILE A 247 15.47 11.74 -6.59
C ILE A 247 16.37 10.56 -6.23
N ASN A 248 16.71 10.43 -4.95
CA ASN A 248 17.53 9.32 -4.47
C ASN A 248 16.71 8.01 -4.49
N VAL A 249 16.94 7.17 -5.47
CA VAL A 249 16.37 5.82 -5.62
C VAL A 249 17.47 4.77 -5.72
N ARG A 250 17.17 3.53 -5.42
CA ARG A 250 18.07 2.39 -5.64
C ARG A 250 17.93 1.94 -7.10
N LEU A 251 19.00 1.99 -7.88
CA LEU A 251 19.07 1.49 -9.25
C LEU A 251 19.32 -0.03 -9.28
#